data_b85c6e0399cd6374cbd5cfc55d7a2d3e
#
_entry.id   b85c6e0399cd6374cbd5cfc55d7a2d3e
#
_cell.length_a   1.000
_cell.length_b   1.000
_cell.length_c   1.000
_cell.angle_alpha   90.00
_cell.angle_beta   90.00
_cell.angle_gamma   90.00
#
_symmetry.space_group_name_H-M   'P 1'
#
loop_
_entity.id
_entity.type
_entity.pdbx_description
1 polymer ?
#
loop_
_entity_poly.entity_id
_entity_poly.type
_entity_poly.pdbx_seq_one_letter_code
_entity_poly.pdbx_strand_id
1 'polypeptide(L)'
;MINRSIETSSEQHAPSRGFWGDAWTQFRNRKVALAALLFIATLSITAVFSPAIVGTKPIVCRYKNKLYFPCLGYFNRNWENAIFKTKDKFRGVYPRNLTAKDPGHWVLWPLKYQDPYRPVRKDEWKGVEGYDDSADLNRANPRGADGHPSWRNWFGTKQGVDVYAQMVHGTRIALLVGFVSTGLASIIGITMGAIAGYFGGWIDMFLSRLLELVMCIPALVLILAIISILEKPTIWWLMAILGLTGWTGIARLTRAEFLKLKETEFVSSARSIGAGPFRIMFRHIFPNALAPILVPIAFGIAGAILTEAALSLLGFGAPPPNPSWGAILQGGRQNHHYWWLIVFPGTAIFLTVLAYNLLGEGIQESTDPRLREPGK
;
A
#
# COMPACT_ATOMS: atom_id res chain seq x y z
N MET A 1 -69.98 20.90 -15.80
CA MET A 1 -69.13 20.01 -16.59
C MET A 1 -67.70 20.51 -16.47
N ILE A 2 -66.91 19.99 -15.47
CA ILE A 2 -65.53 20.31 -15.36
C ILE A 2 -64.79 18.93 -15.26
N ASN A 3 -64.26 18.54 -16.40
CA ASN A 3 -63.46 17.30 -16.54
C ASN A 3 -62.02 17.62 -16.13
N ARG A 4 -61.61 17.29 -14.89
CA ARG A 4 -60.20 17.29 -14.46
C ARG A 4 -59.63 15.95 -14.82
N SER A 5 -58.88 15.88 -15.90
CA SER A 5 -58.00 14.79 -16.24
C SER A 5 -56.93 14.66 -15.15
N ILE A 6 -57.00 13.58 -14.43
CA ILE A 6 -55.92 13.15 -13.47
C ILE A 6 -54.82 12.59 -14.36
N GLU A 7 -53.81 13.40 -14.63
CA GLU A 7 -52.53 12.91 -15.14
C GLU A 7 -51.88 12.10 -14.05
N THR A 8 -52.01 10.79 -14.10
CA THR A 8 -51.17 9.86 -13.35
C THR A 8 -49.77 9.90 -13.97
N SER A 9 -48.94 10.77 -13.42
CA SER A 9 -47.49 10.68 -13.63
C SER A 9 -47.03 9.32 -13.11
N SER A 10 -46.89 8.36 -14.02
CA SER A 10 -46.13 7.14 -13.73
C SER A 10 -44.67 7.52 -13.48
N GLU A 11 -44.32 7.84 -12.24
CA GLU A 11 -42.93 7.82 -11.79
C GLU A 11 -42.43 6.41 -12.02
N GLN A 12 -41.72 6.23 -13.11
CA GLN A 12 -40.93 5.03 -13.37
C GLN A 12 -39.93 4.93 -12.23
N HIS A 13 -40.29 4.17 -11.21
CA HIS A 13 -39.35 3.75 -10.18
C HIS A 13 -38.27 2.95 -10.88
N ALA A 14 -37.12 3.59 -11.12
CA ALA A 14 -35.92 2.90 -11.51
C ALA A 14 -35.66 1.78 -10.49
N PRO A 15 -35.32 0.56 -10.91
CA PRO A 15 -35.11 -0.56 -9.99
C PRO A 15 -34.13 -0.11 -8.88
N SER A 16 -34.53 -0.27 -7.62
CA SER A 16 -33.74 0.12 -6.46
C SER A 16 -32.41 -0.61 -6.51
N ARG A 17 -31.36 0.09 -6.91
CA ARG A 17 -29.99 -0.40 -6.80
C ARG A 17 -29.72 -0.53 -5.31
N GLY A 18 -29.25 -1.70 -4.86
CA GLY A 18 -28.91 -1.88 -3.45
C GLY A 18 -27.92 -0.81 -2.94
N PHE A 19 -27.87 -0.61 -1.63
CA PHE A 19 -27.06 0.41 -0.94
C PHE A 19 -25.65 0.62 -1.57
N TRP A 20 -24.94 -0.46 -1.85
CA TRP A 20 -23.59 -0.43 -2.46
C TRP A 20 -23.59 0.02 -3.93
N GLY A 21 -24.66 -0.26 -4.66
CA GLY A 21 -24.79 0.20 -6.05
C GLY A 21 -24.99 1.71 -6.12
N ASP A 22 -25.78 2.28 -5.21
CA ASP A 22 -26.00 3.72 -5.11
C ASP A 22 -24.73 4.44 -4.62
N ALA A 23 -24.06 3.89 -3.60
CA ALA A 23 -22.80 4.42 -3.10
C ALA A 23 -21.73 4.44 -4.23
N TRP A 24 -21.61 3.38 -5.01
CA TRP A 24 -20.68 3.34 -6.14
C TRP A 24 -21.00 4.39 -7.22
N THR A 25 -22.28 4.59 -7.52
CA THR A 25 -22.71 5.59 -8.51
C THR A 25 -22.34 7.00 -8.04
N GLN A 26 -22.57 7.31 -6.77
CA GLN A 26 -22.19 8.59 -6.18
C GLN A 26 -20.67 8.77 -6.13
N PHE A 27 -19.93 7.74 -5.73
CA PHE A 27 -18.48 7.76 -5.72
C PHE A 27 -17.91 8.05 -7.11
N ARG A 28 -18.43 7.38 -8.13
CA ARG A 28 -18.01 7.56 -9.53
C ARG A 28 -18.24 8.99 -10.06
N ASN A 29 -19.26 9.68 -9.57
CA ASN A 29 -19.54 11.06 -9.95
C ASN A 29 -18.55 12.08 -9.32
N ARG A 30 -17.81 11.66 -8.29
CA ARG A 30 -16.77 12.46 -7.62
C ARG A 30 -15.44 12.33 -8.35
N LYS A 31 -15.15 13.26 -9.27
CA LYS A 31 -13.93 13.22 -10.11
C LYS A 31 -12.64 13.12 -9.30
N VAL A 32 -12.58 13.82 -8.15
CA VAL A 32 -11.39 13.81 -7.27
C VAL A 32 -11.17 12.45 -6.61
N ALA A 33 -12.22 11.83 -6.06
CA ALA A 33 -12.16 10.50 -5.47
C ALA A 33 -11.82 9.42 -6.52
N LEU A 34 -12.37 9.55 -7.73
CA LEU A 34 -12.05 8.66 -8.85
C LEU A 34 -10.59 8.81 -9.29
N ALA A 35 -10.08 10.05 -9.38
CA ALA A 35 -8.66 10.29 -9.69
C ALA A 35 -7.74 9.70 -8.62
N ALA A 36 -8.08 9.83 -7.33
CA ALA A 36 -7.36 9.22 -6.23
C ALA A 36 -7.36 7.68 -6.32
N LEU A 37 -8.50 7.08 -6.62
CA LEU A 37 -8.61 5.63 -6.82
C LEU A 37 -7.75 5.15 -7.99
N LEU A 38 -7.78 5.86 -9.13
CA LEU A 38 -6.95 5.54 -10.30
C LEU A 38 -5.46 5.68 -9.99
N PHE A 39 -5.06 6.69 -9.23
CA PHE A 39 -3.68 6.85 -8.79
C PHE A 39 -3.23 5.70 -7.88
N ILE A 40 -4.05 5.30 -6.89
CA ILE A 40 -3.78 4.16 -6.01
C ILE A 40 -3.72 2.86 -6.82
N ALA A 41 -4.61 2.67 -7.79
CA ALA A 41 -4.58 1.52 -8.68
C ALA A 41 -3.27 1.48 -9.51
N THR A 42 -2.84 2.63 -10.03
CA THR A 42 -1.56 2.75 -10.76
C THR A 42 -0.37 2.43 -9.86
N LEU A 43 -0.35 2.93 -8.63
CA LEU A 43 0.67 2.57 -7.64
C LEU A 43 0.67 1.07 -7.32
N SER A 44 -0.51 0.47 -7.18
CA SER A 44 -0.64 -0.97 -6.92
C SER A 44 -0.13 -1.80 -8.08
N ILE A 45 -0.44 -1.41 -9.32
CA ILE A 45 0.09 -2.03 -10.53
C ILE A 45 1.63 -1.87 -10.57
N THR A 46 2.14 -0.67 -10.29
CA THR A 46 3.58 -0.42 -10.21
C THR A 46 4.25 -1.29 -9.15
N ALA A 47 3.65 -1.47 -7.99
CA ALA A 47 4.19 -2.32 -6.93
C ALA A 47 4.27 -3.80 -7.34
N VAL A 48 3.23 -4.33 -8.00
CA VAL A 48 3.19 -5.72 -8.47
C VAL A 48 4.19 -5.93 -9.62
N PHE A 49 4.20 -5.01 -10.59
CA PHE A 49 5.05 -5.12 -11.77
C PHE A 49 6.41 -4.42 -11.61
N SER A 50 6.79 -4.02 -10.39
CA SER A 50 8.09 -3.36 -10.14
C SER A 50 9.29 -4.10 -10.72
N PRO A 51 9.40 -5.46 -10.67
CA PRO A 51 10.51 -6.17 -11.28
C PRO A 51 10.50 -6.18 -12.82
N ALA A 52 9.33 -5.98 -13.42
CA ALA A 52 9.20 -5.87 -14.88
C ALA A 52 9.49 -4.45 -15.38
N ILE A 53 9.25 -3.44 -14.54
CA ILE A 53 9.53 -2.04 -14.85
C ILE A 53 11.04 -1.77 -14.71
N VAL A 54 11.64 -2.19 -13.58
CA VAL A 54 13.04 -1.94 -13.28
C VAL A 54 13.68 -3.15 -12.62
N GLY A 55 14.76 -3.64 -13.20
CA GLY A 55 15.48 -4.78 -12.65
C GLY A 55 16.68 -5.18 -13.51
N THR A 56 17.56 -5.97 -12.93
CA THR A 56 18.68 -6.64 -13.62
C THR A 56 18.41 -8.13 -13.84
N LYS A 57 17.24 -8.60 -13.40
CA LYS A 57 16.80 -9.98 -13.59
C LYS A 57 15.77 -10.01 -14.74
N PRO A 58 15.90 -10.93 -15.72
CA PRO A 58 14.91 -11.05 -16.78
C PRO A 58 13.51 -11.29 -16.27
N ILE A 59 12.52 -10.74 -16.97
CA ILE A 59 11.11 -11.02 -16.69
C ILE A 59 10.82 -12.49 -16.97
N VAL A 60 11.20 -12.93 -18.16
CA VAL A 60 11.08 -14.31 -18.64
C VAL A 60 12.35 -14.66 -19.42
N CYS A 61 12.85 -15.86 -19.26
CA CYS A 61 13.90 -16.38 -20.11
C CYS A 61 13.66 -17.86 -20.44
N ARG A 62 14.04 -18.26 -21.65
CA ARG A 62 14.09 -19.65 -22.07
C ARG A 62 15.54 -20.13 -22.04
N TYR A 63 15.79 -21.21 -21.30
CA TYR A 63 17.10 -21.82 -21.20
C TYR A 63 16.96 -23.35 -21.24
N LYS A 64 17.73 -24.03 -22.11
CA LYS A 64 17.61 -25.47 -22.31
C LYS A 64 16.17 -25.94 -22.50
N ASN A 65 15.44 -25.25 -23.36
CA ASN A 65 14.04 -25.48 -23.70
C ASN A 65 13.04 -25.39 -22.53
N LYS A 66 13.43 -24.81 -21.36
CA LYS A 66 12.56 -24.54 -20.21
C LYS A 66 12.40 -23.04 -20.01
N LEU A 67 11.18 -22.61 -19.59
CA LEU A 67 10.88 -21.23 -19.25
C LEU A 67 11.16 -20.99 -17.77
N TYR A 68 11.77 -19.83 -17.47
CA TYR A 68 12.10 -19.38 -16.14
C TYR A 68 11.67 -17.92 -15.96
N PHE A 69 11.32 -17.55 -14.71
CA PHE A 69 10.87 -16.22 -14.32
C PHE A 69 11.80 -15.61 -13.25
N PRO A 70 13.02 -15.20 -13.59
CA PRO A 70 14.00 -14.72 -12.62
C PRO A 70 13.56 -13.48 -11.85
N CYS A 71 12.68 -12.65 -12.44
CA CYS A 71 12.13 -11.45 -11.81
C CYS A 71 11.42 -11.76 -10.47
N LEU A 72 10.86 -12.96 -10.30
CA LEU A 72 10.22 -13.40 -9.06
C LEU A 72 11.19 -13.44 -7.87
N GLY A 73 12.50 -13.56 -8.12
CA GLY A 73 13.54 -13.46 -7.10
C GLY A 73 13.64 -12.10 -6.40
N TYR A 74 12.99 -11.04 -6.93
CA TYR A 74 12.81 -9.76 -6.22
C TYR A 74 11.73 -9.82 -5.15
N PHE A 75 10.76 -10.72 -5.28
CA PHE A 75 9.72 -10.93 -4.27
C PHE A 75 10.18 -11.87 -3.16
N ASN A 76 10.84 -12.96 -3.53
CA ASN A 76 11.37 -13.93 -2.59
C ASN A 76 12.69 -14.52 -3.12
N ARG A 77 13.76 -14.37 -2.34
CA ARG A 77 15.08 -14.93 -2.68
C ARG A 77 15.07 -16.43 -2.92
N ASN A 78 14.17 -17.15 -2.26
CA ASN A 78 14.03 -18.60 -2.43
C ASN A 78 13.42 -19.00 -3.78
N TRP A 79 12.82 -18.06 -4.53
CA TRP A 79 12.28 -18.26 -5.87
C TRP A 79 13.34 -18.04 -6.96
N GLU A 80 14.60 -17.81 -6.59
CA GLU A 80 15.69 -17.84 -7.53
C GLU A 80 15.82 -19.26 -8.10
N ASN A 81 15.71 -19.37 -9.44
CA ASN A 81 15.82 -20.63 -10.15
C ASN A 81 17.19 -21.29 -9.97
N ALA A 82 17.23 -22.63 -10.06
CA ALA A 82 18.43 -23.44 -9.91
C ALA A 82 19.60 -22.99 -10.81
N ILE A 83 19.32 -22.39 -11.97
CA ILE A 83 20.33 -21.82 -12.91
C ILE A 83 21.10 -20.67 -12.24
N PHE A 84 20.49 -19.98 -11.28
CA PHE A 84 21.01 -18.77 -10.66
C PHE A 84 21.47 -18.96 -9.23
N LYS A 85 21.38 -20.18 -8.70
CA LYS A 85 21.82 -20.54 -7.34
C LYS A 85 23.33 -20.76 -7.22
N THR A 86 24.05 -20.86 -8.33
CA THR A 86 25.51 -21.02 -8.30
C THR A 86 26.19 -19.74 -7.82
N LYS A 87 27.34 -19.89 -7.15
CA LYS A 87 28.18 -18.83 -6.56
C LYS A 87 28.55 -17.71 -7.55
N ASP A 88 28.49 -18.01 -8.84
CA ASP A 88 28.58 -17.03 -9.93
C ASP A 88 27.23 -16.31 -9.99
N LYS A 89 27.16 -15.33 -9.09
CA LYS A 89 26.05 -14.41 -8.99
C LYS A 89 25.57 -14.05 -10.38
N PHE A 90 24.27 -14.04 -10.60
CA PHE A 90 23.49 -13.53 -11.71
C PHE A 90 24.14 -12.39 -12.54
N ARG A 91 25.17 -11.79 -12.02
CA ARG A 91 25.90 -10.61 -12.46
C ARG A 91 26.85 -10.83 -13.64
N GLY A 92 27.42 -12.00 -13.80
CA GLY A 92 28.45 -12.26 -14.83
C GLY A 92 27.99 -13.25 -15.90
N VAL A 93 26.83 -13.83 -15.74
CA VAL A 93 26.36 -14.95 -16.56
C VAL A 93 25.47 -14.50 -17.72
N TYR A 94 24.81 -13.37 -17.59
CA TYR A 94 23.98 -12.78 -18.62
C TYR A 94 24.74 -11.71 -19.39
N PRO A 95 24.59 -11.67 -20.65
CA PRO A 95 24.21 -12.54 -21.75
C PRO A 95 25.32 -13.45 -22.28
N ARG A 96 26.60 -13.18 -21.89
CA ARG A 96 27.76 -13.90 -22.46
C ARG A 96 27.73 -15.40 -22.19
N ASN A 97 27.46 -15.80 -20.95
CA ASN A 97 27.52 -17.21 -20.58
C ASN A 97 26.27 -18.01 -21.02
N LEU A 98 25.11 -17.36 -21.13
CA LEU A 98 23.89 -18.02 -21.60
C LEU A 98 23.98 -18.29 -23.12
N THR A 99 24.41 -17.31 -23.89
CA THR A 99 24.61 -17.48 -25.35
C THR A 99 25.64 -18.55 -25.65
N ALA A 100 26.72 -18.64 -24.86
CA ALA A 100 27.73 -19.68 -25.02
C ALA A 100 27.24 -21.09 -24.59
N LYS A 101 26.27 -21.16 -23.67
CA LYS A 101 25.74 -22.42 -23.11
C LYS A 101 24.49 -22.92 -23.83
N ASP A 102 23.71 -22.03 -24.41
CA ASP A 102 22.50 -22.33 -25.18
C ASP A 102 22.26 -21.28 -26.26
N PRO A 103 22.65 -21.58 -27.52
CA PRO A 103 22.42 -20.68 -28.65
C PRO A 103 20.93 -20.35 -28.92
N GLY A 104 20.02 -21.21 -28.48
CA GLY A 104 18.57 -21.04 -28.62
C GLY A 104 17.89 -20.30 -27.46
N HIS A 105 18.68 -19.65 -26.60
CA HIS A 105 18.09 -18.89 -25.49
C HIS A 105 17.34 -17.66 -26.01
N TRP A 106 16.26 -17.34 -25.26
CA TRP A 106 15.47 -16.13 -25.48
C TRP A 106 15.23 -15.46 -24.13
N VAL A 107 15.36 -14.13 -24.08
CA VAL A 107 15.31 -13.35 -22.84
C VAL A 107 14.47 -12.09 -23.04
N LEU A 108 13.51 -11.87 -22.14
CA LEU A 108 12.75 -10.62 -22.05
C LEU A 108 13.25 -9.82 -20.84
N TRP A 109 13.83 -8.66 -21.10
CA TRP A 109 14.37 -7.78 -20.08
C TRP A 109 13.33 -6.82 -19.50
N PRO A 110 13.52 -6.31 -18.25
CA PRO A 110 12.77 -5.18 -17.72
C PRO A 110 12.93 -3.92 -18.58
N LEU A 111 11.96 -3.01 -18.49
CA LEU A 111 11.97 -1.75 -19.26
C LEU A 111 13.21 -0.91 -18.97
N LYS A 112 13.69 -0.90 -17.73
CA LYS A 112 14.93 -0.21 -17.35
C LYS A 112 15.87 -1.18 -16.63
N TYR A 113 17.09 -1.33 -17.17
CA TYR A 113 18.09 -2.21 -16.60
C TYR A 113 18.85 -1.51 -15.48
N GLN A 114 18.29 -1.54 -14.25
CA GLN A 114 18.89 -0.99 -13.03
C GLN A 114 18.55 -1.89 -11.84
N ASP A 115 19.41 -1.91 -10.81
CA ASP A 115 19.21 -2.73 -9.63
C ASP A 115 18.83 -1.84 -8.43
N PRO A 116 17.72 -2.14 -7.70
CA PRO A 116 17.31 -1.33 -6.55
C PRO A 116 18.19 -1.52 -5.31
N TYR A 117 19.04 -2.54 -5.29
CA TYR A 117 19.82 -2.92 -4.09
C TYR A 117 21.31 -2.60 -4.20
N ARG A 118 21.81 -2.39 -5.40
CA ARG A 118 23.24 -2.21 -5.67
C ARG A 118 23.51 -1.38 -6.91
N PRO A 119 24.69 -0.76 -7.01
CA PRO A 119 25.15 -0.15 -8.25
C PRO A 119 25.30 -1.21 -9.37
N VAL A 120 24.83 -0.90 -10.56
CA VAL A 120 25.07 -1.73 -11.75
C VAL A 120 26.47 -1.45 -12.28
N ARG A 121 27.26 -2.50 -12.52
CA ARG A 121 28.64 -2.38 -12.97
C ARG A 121 28.70 -2.19 -14.49
N LYS A 122 29.78 -1.55 -14.96
CA LYS A 122 30.02 -1.30 -16.38
C LYS A 122 30.05 -2.60 -17.21
N ASP A 123 30.64 -3.67 -16.68
CA ASP A 123 30.75 -4.99 -17.31
C ASP A 123 29.40 -5.73 -17.41
N GLU A 124 28.43 -5.41 -16.55
CA GLU A 124 27.09 -6.01 -16.59
C GLU A 124 26.22 -5.46 -17.73
N TRP A 125 26.51 -4.24 -18.20
CA TRP A 125 25.81 -3.62 -19.31
C TRP A 125 26.22 -4.19 -20.67
N LYS A 126 27.42 -4.77 -20.77
CA LYS A 126 27.91 -5.38 -22.00
C LYS A 126 27.07 -6.58 -22.37
N GLY A 127 26.27 -6.45 -23.41
CA GLY A 127 25.46 -7.50 -23.98
C GLY A 127 23.94 -7.34 -23.74
N VAL A 128 23.50 -6.22 -23.24
CA VAL A 128 22.09 -5.80 -23.32
C VAL A 128 21.91 -5.10 -24.67
N GLU A 129 20.99 -5.59 -25.51
CA GLU A 129 20.71 -4.97 -26.81
C GLU A 129 20.34 -3.49 -26.63
N GLY A 130 20.90 -2.62 -27.45
CA GLY A 130 20.70 -1.17 -27.37
C GLY A 130 21.62 -0.43 -26.39
N TYR A 131 22.61 -1.11 -25.82
CA TYR A 131 23.61 -0.46 -24.99
C TYR A 131 24.71 0.19 -25.81
N ASP A 132 24.85 1.51 -25.73
CA ASP A 132 25.94 2.26 -26.34
C ASP A 132 27.14 2.35 -25.38
N ASP A 133 28.25 1.70 -25.74
CA ASP A 133 29.49 1.66 -24.95
C ASP A 133 30.24 3.02 -24.99
N SER A 134 29.90 3.91 -25.96
CA SER A 134 30.57 5.20 -26.19
C SER A 134 30.17 6.28 -25.17
N ALA A 135 29.02 6.12 -24.53
CA ALA A 135 28.55 7.08 -23.58
C ALA A 135 29.21 6.90 -22.20
N ASP A 136 29.92 7.92 -21.78
CA ASP A 136 30.78 7.98 -20.58
C ASP A 136 30.00 7.60 -19.27
N LEU A 137 29.92 6.30 -19.00
CA LEU A 137 29.30 5.74 -17.80
C LEU A 137 29.99 6.20 -16.51
N ASN A 138 31.25 6.60 -16.60
CA ASN A 138 32.01 7.08 -15.45
C ASN A 138 31.48 8.43 -14.94
N ARG A 139 30.83 9.23 -15.80
CA ARG A 139 30.17 10.48 -15.41
C ARG A 139 28.75 10.28 -14.90
N ALA A 140 28.02 9.28 -15.42
CA ALA A 140 26.62 9.08 -15.05
C ALA A 140 26.44 8.27 -13.75
N ASN A 141 27.43 7.46 -13.36
CA ASN A 141 27.33 6.60 -12.17
C ASN A 141 28.72 6.31 -11.60
N PRO A 142 29.41 7.29 -11.02
CA PRO A 142 30.69 7.07 -10.35
C PRO A 142 30.47 6.08 -9.20
N ARG A 143 31.34 5.10 -9.07
CA ARG A 143 31.26 4.09 -8.00
C ARG A 143 31.24 4.78 -6.65
N GLY A 144 30.14 4.60 -5.91
CA GLY A 144 29.99 5.08 -4.52
C GLY A 144 29.70 6.57 -4.37
N ALA A 145 29.52 7.33 -5.45
CA ALA A 145 29.11 8.74 -5.38
C ALA A 145 27.63 8.91 -5.70
N ASP A 146 27.00 9.86 -5.03
CA ASP A 146 25.65 10.30 -5.33
C ASP A 146 25.69 11.16 -6.61
N GLY A 147 24.95 10.75 -7.64
CA GLY A 147 24.91 11.38 -8.95
C GLY A 147 23.61 12.15 -9.17
N HIS A 148 23.72 13.32 -9.83
CA HIS A 148 22.56 14.14 -10.21
C HIS A 148 21.61 13.41 -11.17
N PRO A 149 20.32 13.78 -11.19
CA PRO A 149 19.38 13.32 -12.21
C PRO A 149 19.92 13.55 -13.62
N SER A 150 19.80 12.55 -14.46
CA SER A 150 20.24 12.56 -15.84
C SER A 150 19.28 11.73 -16.71
N TRP A 151 19.41 11.80 -18.03
CA TRP A 151 18.58 11.00 -18.94
C TRP A 151 18.70 9.47 -18.72
N ARG A 152 19.81 9.00 -18.12
CA ARG A 152 20.03 7.60 -17.75
C ARG A 152 19.52 7.28 -16.35
N ASN A 153 19.76 8.20 -15.40
CA ASN A 153 19.33 8.10 -14.02
C ASN A 153 18.32 9.21 -13.74
N TRP A 154 17.08 8.98 -14.10
CA TRP A 154 16.02 10.01 -14.09
C TRP A 154 15.86 10.71 -12.74
N PHE A 155 16.03 9.96 -11.65
CA PHE A 155 15.92 10.50 -10.29
C PHE A 155 17.26 10.58 -9.57
N GLY A 156 18.38 10.54 -10.31
CA GLY A 156 19.72 10.53 -9.75
C GLY A 156 20.11 9.21 -9.11
N THR A 157 21.24 9.21 -8.38
CA THR A 157 21.74 8.03 -7.66
C THR A 157 21.99 8.35 -6.20
N LYS A 158 21.89 7.31 -5.35
CA LYS A 158 22.27 7.29 -3.93
C LYS A 158 23.35 6.21 -3.76
N GLN A 159 24.56 6.62 -3.40
CA GLN A 159 25.70 5.69 -3.27
C GLN A 159 25.90 4.82 -4.51
N GLY A 160 25.68 5.40 -5.69
CA GLY A 160 25.76 4.70 -6.98
C GLY A 160 24.55 3.82 -7.34
N VAL A 161 23.56 3.68 -6.46
CA VAL A 161 22.31 2.96 -6.73
C VAL A 161 21.28 3.90 -7.35
N ASP A 162 20.63 3.46 -8.42
CA ASP A 162 19.62 4.26 -9.13
C ASP A 162 18.39 4.52 -8.25
N VAL A 163 18.08 5.81 -8.02
CA VAL A 163 16.97 6.22 -7.14
C VAL A 163 15.61 5.88 -7.75
N TYR A 164 15.47 5.94 -9.09
CA TYR A 164 14.23 5.54 -9.74
C TYR A 164 13.93 4.05 -9.49
N ALA A 165 14.96 3.18 -9.58
CA ALA A 165 14.82 1.77 -9.25
C ALA A 165 14.40 1.55 -7.79
N GLN A 166 15.01 2.30 -6.86
CA GLN A 166 14.62 2.24 -5.44
C GLN A 166 13.21 2.76 -5.22
N MET A 167 12.78 3.81 -5.91
CA MET A 167 11.43 4.37 -5.81
C MET A 167 10.37 3.38 -6.29
N VAL A 168 10.56 2.77 -7.46
CA VAL A 168 9.62 1.79 -8.02
C VAL A 168 9.48 0.57 -7.12
N HIS A 169 10.59 0.01 -6.64
CA HIS A 169 10.54 -1.12 -5.69
C HIS A 169 10.07 -0.69 -4.29
N GLY A 170 10.36 0.55 -3.88
CA GLY A 170 9.88 1.14 -2.63
C GLY A 170 8.37 1.31 -2.57
N THR A 171 7.70 1.51 -3.71
CA THR A 171 6.23 1.55 -3.80
C THR A 171 5.61 0.29 -3.21
N ARG A 172 6.20 -0.88 -3.48
CA ARG A 172 5.74 -2.15 -2.92
C ARG A 172 5.84 -2.17 -1.39
N ILE A 173 6.96 -1.69 -0.85
CA ILE A 173 7.18 -1.65 0.60
C ILE A 173 6.18 -0.70 1.26
N ALA A 174 5.99 0.51 0.71
CA ALA A 174 5.04 1.48 1.21
C ALA A 174 3.60 0.92 1.25
N LEU A 175 3.15 0.30 0.15
CA LEU A 175 1.81 -0.29 0.09
C LEU A 175 1.66 -1.50 1.02
N LEU A 176 2.68 -2.39 1.10
CA LEU A 176 2.65 -3.52 2.03
C LEU A 176 2.53 -3.05 3.48
N VAL A 177 3.32 -2.04 3.87
CA VAL A 177 3.23 -1.47 5.23
C VAL A 177 1.83 -0.89 5.45
N GLY A 178 1.33 -0.09 4.53
CA GLY A 178 -0.01 0.49 4.61
C GLY A 178 -1.10 -0.57 4.80
N PHE A 179 -1.17 -1.55 3.89
CA PHE A 179 -2.23 -2.56 3.90
C PHE A 179 -2.10 -3.58 5.03
N VAL A 180 -0.91 -4.11 5.30
CA VAL A 180 -0.72 -5.15 6.32
C VAL A 180 -0.91 -4.57 7.72
N SER A 181 -0.31 -3.40 8.01
CA SER A 181 -0.46 -2.77 9.32
C SER A 181 -1.90 -2.34 9.59
N THR A 182 -2.53 -1.66 8.61
CA THR A 182 -3.94 -1.23 8.78
C THR A 182 -4.90 -2.42 8.75
N GLY A 183 -4.61 -3.47 7.98
CA GLY A 183 -5.37 -4.72 7.99
C GLY A 183 -5.37 -5.35 9.38
N LEU A 184 -4.20 -5.48 10.02
CA LEU A 184 -4.09 -5.98 11.39
C LEU A 184 -4.81 -5.07 12.40
N ALA A 185 -4.60 -3.75 12.29
CA ALA A 185 -5.29 -2.77 13.11
C ALA A 185 -6.81 -2.85 12.95
N SER A 186 -7.29 -3.08 11.73
CA SER A 186 -8.73 -3.22 11.43
C SER A 186 -9.32 -4.48 12.05
N ILE A 187 -8.64 -5.61 11.95
CA ILE A 187 -9.09 -6.87 12.56
C ILE A 187 -9.25 -6.69 14.07
N ILE A 188 -8.23 -6.14 14.74
CA ILE A 188 -8.27 -5.90 16.19
C ILE A 188 -9.32 -4.86 16.53
N GLY A 189 -9.31 -3.70 15.86
CA GLY A 189 -10.18 -2.58 16.15
C GLY A 189 -11.66 -2.90 15.92
N ILE A 190 -12.00 -3.55 14.81
CA ILE A 190 -13.38 -3.97 14.52
C ILE A 190 -13.85 -4.99 15.55
N THR A 191 -13.03 -5.98 15.89
CA THR A 191 -13.40 -7.02 16.86
C THR A 191 -13.64 -6.42 18.24
N MET A 192 -12.69 -5.62 18.76
CA MET A 192 -12.81 -4.99 20.08
C MET A 192 -13.96 -3.98 20.12
N GLY A 193 -14.09 -3.15 19.07
CA GLY A 193 -15.18 -2.17 18.97
C GLY A 193 -16.56 -2.81 18.88
N ALA A 194 -16.71 -3.87 18.07
CA ALA A 194 -17.96 -4.61 17.93
C ALA A 194 -18.38 -5.28 19.25
N ILE A 195 -17.45 -5.92 19.95
CA ILE A 195 -17.71 -6.55 21.25
C ILE A 195 -18.13 -5.48 22.28
N ALA A 196 -17.39 -4.40 22.41
CA ALA A 196 -17.69 -3.31 23.32
C ALA A 196 -19.07 -2.69 23.02
N GLY A 197 -19.33 -2.33 21.75
CA GLY A 197 -20.57 -1.69 21.33
C GLY A 197 -21.81 -2.58 21.45
N TYR A 198 -21.71 -3.88 21.12
CA TYR A 198 -22.82 -4.79 21.16
C TYR A 198 -23.21 -5.20 22.60
N PHE A 199 -22.25 -5.71 23.39
CA PHE A 199 -22.52 -6.23 24.71
C PHE A 199 -22.75 -5.12 25.73
N GLY A 200 -22.00 -4.02 25.65
CA GLY A 200 -22.13 -2.91 26.59
C GLY A 200 -21.70 -3.26 28.03
N GLY A 201 -22.20 -2.52 28.99
CA GLY A 201 -21.99 -2.79 30.42
C GLY A 201 -20.50 -2.81 30.83
N TRP A 202 -20.11 -3.78 31.65
CA TRP A 202 -18.76 -3.86 32.18
C TRP A 202 -17.72 -4.24 31.09
N ILE A 203 -18.13 -4.99 30.05
CA ILE A 203 -17.26 -5.33 28.91
C ILE A 203 -16.86 -4.05 28.15
N ASP A 204 -17.85 -3.21 27.90
CA ASP A 204 -17.63 -1.91 27.27
C ASP A 204 -16.74 -1.01 28.12
N MET A 205 -17.02 -0.95 29.43
CA MET A 205 -16.21 -0.16 30.35
C MET A 205 -14.74 -0.64 30.38
N PHE A 206 -14.50 -1.94 30.47
CA PHE A 206 -13.13 -2.50 30.46
C PHE A 206 -12.39 -2.23 29.17
N LEU A 207 -13.02 -2.53 28.01
CA LEU A 207 -12.40 -2.32 26.71
C LEU A 207 -12.17 -0.84 26.41
N SER A 208 -13.06 0.04 26.85
CA SER A 208 -12.87 1.50 26.74
C SER A 208 -11.70 1.98 27.59
N ARG A 209 -11.51 1.47 28.80
CA ARG A 209 -10.35 1.80 29.64
C ARG A 209 -9.05 1.31 29.04
N LEU A 210 -9.03 0.08 28.47
CA LEU A 210 -7.87 -0.43 27.74
C LEU A 210 -7.52 0.48 26.56
N LEU A 211 -8.53 0.92 25.82
CA LEU A 211 -8.39 1.80 24.67
C LEU A 211 -7.80 3.16 25.08
N GLU A 212 -8.32 3.75 26.17
CA GLU A 212 -7.82 5.01 26.75
C GLU A 212 -6.35 4.88 27.19
N LEU A 213 -5.97 3.79 27.87
CA LEU A 213 -4.60 3.53 28.29
C LEU A 213 -3.63 3.52 27.11
N VAL A 214 -3.98 2.81 26.03
CA VAL A 214 -3.13 2.78 24.81
C VAL A 214 -3.02 4.17 24.19
N MET A 215 -4.09 4.95 24.18
CA MET A 215 -4.09 6.30 23.60
C MET A 215 -3.36 7.35 24.43
N CYS A 216 -3.14 7.12 25.73
CA CYS A 216 -2.35 8.01 26.57
C CYS A 216 -0.86 8.04 26.19
N ILE A 217 -0.36 7.00 25.52
CA ILE A 217 1.04 6.90 25.12
C ILE A 217 1.17 7.46 23.69
N PRO A 218 2.05 8.45 23.43
CA PRO A 218 2.32 8.90 22.07
C PRO A 218 2.76 7.74 21.17
N ALA A 219 2.01 7.46 20.10
CA ALA A 219 2.18 6.27 19.27
C ALA A 219 3.63 6.13 18.76
N LEU A 220 4.26 7.23 18.31
CA LEU A 220 5.62 7.21 17.80
C LEU A 220 6.63 6.77 18.88
N VAL A 221 6.45 7.25 20.12
CA VAL A 221 7.32 6.88 21.26
C VAL A 221 7.17 5.40 21.58
N LEU A 222 5.94 4.89 21.61
CA LEU A 222 5.66 3.48 21.84
C LEU A 222 6.29 2.58 20.76
N ILE A 223 6.14 2.96 19.51
CA ILE A 223 6.71 2.23 18.37
C ILE A 223 8.25 2.19 18.47
N LEU A 224 8.88 3.34 18.73
CA LEU A 224 10.34 3.44 18.87
C LEU A 224 10.84 2.60 20.05
N ALA A 225 10.14 2.63 21.19
CA ALA A 225 10.51 1.82 22.36
C ALA A 225 10.47 0.32 22.03
N ILE A 226 9.40 -0.15 21.37
CA ILE A 226 9.27 -1.58 21.01
C ILE A 226 10.34 -2.00 19.98
N ILE A 227 10.57 -1.18 18.93
CA ILE A 227 11.59 -1.51 17.92
C ILE A 227 13.01 -1.55 18.52
N SER A 228 13.30 -0.66 19.48
CA SER A 228 14.63 -0.59 20.13
C SER A 228 14.98 -1.83 20.96
N ILE A 229 13.97 -2.60 21.40
CA ILE A 229 14.18 -3.85 22.16
C ILE A 229 14.50 -5.01 21.21
N LEU A 230 14.15 -4.90 19.92
CA LEU A 230 14.35 -5.97 18.95
C LEU A 230 15.80 -5.99 18.45
N GLU A 231 16.52 -7.09 18.67
CA GLU A 231 17.92 -7.25 18.20
C GLU A 231 18.03 -7.20 16.66
N LYS A 232 17.05 -7.77 15.96
CA LYS A 232 17.02 -7.85 14.48
C LYS A 232 15.62 -7.52 13.97
N PRO A 233 15.23 -6.24 13.93
CA PRO A 233 13.93 -5.86 13.42
C PRO A 233 13.84 -6.21 11.92
N THR A 234 12.76 -6.88 11.54
CA THR A 234 12.40 -7.13 10.14
C THR A 234 11.25 -6.21 9.76
N ILE A 235 10.98 -6.10 8.46
CA ILE A 235 9.83 -5.32 7.99
C ILE A 235 8.49 -5.86 8.54
N TRP A 236 8.40 -7.15 8.79
CA TRP A 236 7.21 -7.79 9.37
C TRP A 236 6.97 -7.36 10.80
N TRP A 237 8.03 -7.22 11.61
CA TRP A 237 7.92 -6.65 12.95
C TRP A 237 7.44 -5.21 12.92
N LEU A 238 7.96 -4.39 12.00
CA LEU A 238 7.50 -3.02 11.82
C LEU A 238 6.00 -2.98 11.52
N MET A 239 5.54 -3.78 10.55
CA MET A 239 4.11 -3.87 10.19
C MET A 239 3.24 -4.33 11.37
N ALA A 240 3.70 -5.34 12.12
CA ALA A 240 2.98 -5.84 13.29
C ALA A 240 2.87 -4.78 14.39
N ILE A 241 3.95 -4.07 14.69
CA ILE A 241 3.95 -3.01 15.71
C ILE A 241 3.01 -1.88 15.31
N LEU A 242 3.08 -1.42 14.06
CA LEU A 242 2.16 -0.39 13.55
C LEU A 242 0.69 -0.84 13.63
N GLY A 243 0.41 -2.10 13.31
CA GLY A 243 -0.95 -2.66 13.44
C GLY A 243 -1.43 -2.76 14.88
N LEU A 244 -0.54 -3.22 15.78
CA LEU A 244 -0.84 -3.36 17.21
C LEU A 244 -0.97 -2.01 17.94
N THR A 245 -0.48 -0.93 17.39
CA THR A 245 -0.61 0.41 17.96
C THR A 245 -1.73 1.23 17.31
N GLY A 246 -2.08 0.94 16.05
CA GLY A 246 -3.02 1.73 15.23
C GLY A 246 -4.50 1.36 15.35
N TRP A 247 -4.86 0.30 16.10
CA TRP A 247 -6.23 -0.22 16.16
C TRP A 247 -7.23 0.66 16.92
N THR A 248 -6.76 1.54 17.80
CA THR A 248 -7.60 2.29 18.77
C THR A 248 -8.62 3.20 18.10
N GLY A 249 -8.24 3.91 17.02
CA GLY A 249 -9.15 4.78 16.28
C GLY A 249 -10.29 4.01 15.61
N ILE A 250 -9.97 2.86 14.99
CA ILE A 250 -10.94 1.98 14.34
C ILE A 250 -11.88 1.37 15.39
N ALA A 251 -11.35 0.93 16.54
CA ALA A 251 -12.15 0.37 17.63
C ALA A 251 -13.17 1.37 18.16
N ARG A 252 -12.76 2.61 18.39
CA ARG A 252 -13.66 3.67 18.90
C ARG A 252 -14.81 3.95 17.95
N LEU A 253 -14.53 4.06 16.65
CA LEU A 253 -15.58 4.30 15.67
C LEU A 253 -16.50 3.08 15.51
N THR A 254 -15.94 1.88 15.43
CA THR A 254 -16.71 0.63 15.36
C THR A 254 -17.62 0.49 16.55
N ARG A 255 -17.14 0.77 17.76
CA ARG A 255 -17.95 0.79 18.98
C ARG A 255 -19.14 1.74 18.88
N ALA A 256 -18.90 2.97 18.42
CA ALA A 256 -19.95 3.98 18.26
C ALA A 256 -21.03 3.54 17.26
N GLU A 257 -20.64 2.99 16.11
CA GLU A 257 -21.59 2.49 15.12
C GLU A 257 -22.36 1.26 15.61
N PHE A 258 -21.73 0.35 16.35
CA PHE A 258 -22.43 -0.80 16.93
C PHE A 258 -23.42 -0.38 18.03
N LEU A 259 -23.07 0.58 18.87
CA LEU A 259 -23.99 1.15 19.86
C LEU A 259 -25.22 1.78 19.20
N LYS A 260 -25.02 2.54 18.13
CA LYS A 260 -26.10 3.18 17.36
C LYS A 260 -27.00 2.15 16.66
N LEU A 261 -26.41 1.19 15.95
CA LEU A 261 -27.16 0.24 15.15
C LEU A 261 -27.90 -0.82 16.00
N LYS A 262 -27.40 -1.17 17.19
CA LYS A 262 -28.07 -2.17 18.03
C LYS A 262 -29.44 -1.74 18.55
N GLU A 263 -29.71 -0.44 18.57
CA GLU A 263 -30.99 0.13 19.01
C GLU A 263 -32.00 0.33 17.86
N THR A 264 -31.64 -0.06 16.64
CA THR A 264 -32.50 0.07 15.44
C THR A 264 -33.58 -1.01 15.39
N GLU A 265 -34.71 -0.68 14.71
CA GLU A 265 -35.86 -1.57 14.59
C GLU A 265 -35.56 -2.91 13.94
N PHE A 266 -34.70 -2.95 12.92
CA PHE A 266 -34.34 -4.21 12.25
C PHE A 266 -33.56 -5.16 13.17
N VAL A 267 -32.78 -4.63 14.14
CA VAL A 267 -32.09 -5.43 15.15
C VAL A 267 -33.08 -5.93 16.21
N SER A 268 -34.01 -5.09 16.62
CA SER A 268 -35.09 -5.48 17.57
C SER A 268 -35.97 -6.58 16.95
N SER A 269 -36.34 -6.45 15.68
CA SER A 269 -37.09 -7.48 14.95
C SER A 269 -36.33 -8.80 14.83
N ALA A 270 -35.02 -8.75 14.51
CA ALA A 270 -34.18 -9.93 14.47
C ALA A 270 -34.08 -10.63 15.84
N ARG A 271 -34.03 -9.86 16.92
CA ARG A 271 -34.02 -10.38 18.28
C ARG A 271 -35.35 -11.04 18.66
N SER A 272 -36.50 -10.45 18.26
CA SER A 272 -37.84 -10.99 18.54
C SER A 272 -38.10 -12.34 17.87
N ILE A 273 -37.49 -12.59 16.72
CA ILE A 273 -37.56 -13.91 16.03
C ILE A 273 -36.48 -14.90 16.51
N GLY A 274 -35.78 -14.60 17.62
CA GLY A 274 -34.83 -15.51 18.28
C GLY A 274 -33.42 -15.54 17.67
N ALA A 275 -32.99 -14.53 16.91
CA ALA A 275 -31.63 -14.49 16.39
C ALA A 275 -30.62 -14.33 17.54
N GLY A 276 -29.60 -15.19 17.58
CA GLY A 276 -28.53 -15.14 18.58
C GLY A 276 -27.57 -13.95 18.38
N PRO A 277 -26.80 -13.57 19.42
CA PRO A 277 -25.91 -12.40 19.42
C PRO A 277 -24.94 -12.36 18.22
N PHE A 278 -24.24 -13.44 17.95
CA PHE A 278 -23.29 -13.50 16.83
C PHE A 278 -23.96 -13.33 15.46
N ARG A 279 -25.17 -13.91 15.28
CA ARG A 279 -25.95 -13.73 14.04
C ARG A 279 -26.34 -12.27 13.87
N ILE A 280 -26.78 -11.60 14.95
CA ILE A 280 -27.14 -10.18 14.93
C ILE A 280 -25.91 -9.33 14.60
N MET A 281 -24.77 -9.55 15.27
CA MET A 281 -23.54 -8.79 15.05
C MET A 281 -23.04 -8.92 13.61
N PHE A 282 -22.84 -10.14 13.11
CA PHE A 282 -22.18 -10.35 11.81
C PHE A 282 -23.12 -10.24 10.60
N ARG A 283 -24.40 -10.58 10.74
CA ARG A 283 -25.35 -10.60 9.62
C ARG A 283 -26.23 -9.37 9.53
N HIS A 284 -26.47 -8.67 10.64
CA HIS A 284 -27.36 -7.51 10.65
C HIS A 284 -26.61 -6.21 10.94
N ILE A 285 -25.75 -6.14 11.96
CA ILE A 285 -25.07 -4.89 12.34
C ILE A 285 -23.85 -4.64 11.47
N PHE A 286 -22.91 -5.58 11.39
CA PHE A 286 -21.63 -5.40 10.71
C PHE A 286 -21.75 -4.94 9.25
N PRO A 287 -22.61 -5.53 8.40
CA PRO A 287 -22.73 -5.08 7.01
C PRO A 287 -23.19 -3.62 6.87
N ASN A 288 -24.03 -3.16 7.82
CA ASN A 288 -24.51 -1.77 7.86
C ASN A 288 -23.50 -0.82 8.50
N ALA A 289 -22.67 -1.31 9.43
CA ALA A 289 -21.58 -0.55 10.04
C ALA A 289 -20.34 -0.44 9.14
N LEU A 290 -20.24 -1.29 8.10
CA LEU A 290 -19.01 -1.40 7.28
C LEU A 290 -18.70 -0.08 6.57
N ALA A 291 -19.70 0.61 6.04
CA ALA A 291 -19.50 1.85 5.30
C ALA A 291 -18.76 2.94 6.12
N PRO A 292 -19.22 3.34 7.30
CA PRO A 292 -18.48 4.28 8.14
C PRO A 292 -17.14 3.73 8.65
N ILE A 293 -16.98 2.40 8.80
CA ILE A 293 -15.72 1.79 9.24
C ILE A 293 -14.64 1.81 8.13
N LEU A 294 -15.02 1.78 6.85
CA LEU A 294 -14.06 1.87 5.73
C LEU A 294 -13.30 3.21 5.71
N VAL A 295 -13.91 4.28 6.19
CA VAL A 295 -13.31 5.62 6.21
C VAL A 295 -12.02 5.65 7.07
N PRO A 296 -12.03 5.30 8.37
CA PRO A 296 -10.81 5.27 9.16
C PRO A 296 -9.80 4.22 8.69
N ILE A 297 -10.23 3.17 7.98
CA ILE A 297 -9.31 2.23 7.35
C ILE A 297 -8.52 2.91 6.23
N ALA A 298 -9.17 3.68 5.36
CA ALA A 298 -8.49 4.42 4.30
C ALA A 298 -7.48 5.43 4.87
N PHE A 299 -7.88 6.22 5.88
CA PHE A 299 -6.97 7.13 6.59
C PHE A 299 -5.86 6.39 7.34
N GLY A 300 -6.14 5.20 7.86
CA GLY A 300 -5.17 4.35 8.53
C GLY A 300 -4.04 3.90 7.61
N ILE A 301 -4.34 3.56 6.34
CA ILE A 301 -3.34 3.22 5.34
C ILE A 301 -2.41 4.40 5.09
N ALA A 302 -2.98 5.60 4.90
CA ALA A 302 -2.20 6.84 4.74
C ALA A 302 -1.30 7.09 5.95
N GLY A 303 -1.85 6.96 7.17
CA GLY A 303 -1.13 7.13 8.42
C GLY A 303 0.00 6.12 8.62
N ALA A 304 -0.21 4.84 8.26
CA ALA A 304 0.81 3.80 8.36
C ALA A 304 1.98 4.06 7.39
N ILE A 305 1.69 4.47 6.14
CA ILE A 305 2.73 4.85 5.15
C ILE A 305 3.54 6.05 5.65
N LEU A 306 2.88 7.08 6.18
CA LEU A 306 3.54 8.27 6.72
C LEU A 306 4.40 7.94 7.95
N THR A 307 3.90 7.09 8.84
CA THR A 307 4.62 6.66 10.04
C THR A 307 5.85 5.81 9.69
N GLU A 308 5.74 4.89 8.70
CA GLU A 308 6.90 4.14 8.19
C GLU A 308 7.95 5.10 7.62
N ALA A 309 7.55 6.06 6.81
CA ALA A 309 8.47 7.03 6.23
C ALA A 309 9.18 7.87 7.33
N ALA A 310 8.46 8.28 8.37
CA ALA A 310 9.02 9.00 9.51
C ALA A 310 10.01 8.13 10.30
N LEU A 311 9.66 6.86 10.58
CA LEU A 311 10.55 5.91 11.26
C LEU A 311 11.79 5.62 10.41
N SER A 312 11.64 5.45 9.10
CA SER A 312 12.77 5.26 8.18
C SER A 312 13.69 6.47 8.16
N LEU A 313 13.13 7.70 8.17
CA LEU A 313 13.90 8.94 8.26
C LEU A 313 14.70 9.04 9.57
N LEU A 314 14.17 8.49 10.66
CA LEU A 314 14.85 8.40 11.96
C LEU A 314 15.86 7.22 12.05
N GLY A 315 15.88 6.33 11.06
CA GLY A 315 16.75 5.16 11.03
C GLY A 315 16.12 3.88 11.60
N PHE A 316 14.84 3.90 11.95
CA PHE A 316 14.09 2.78 12.53
C PHE A 316 13.10 2.16 11.54
N GLY A 317 13.23 2.44 10.25
CA GLY A 317 12.35 1.93 9.21
C GLY A 317 12.69 0.54 8.70
N ALA A 318 12.28 0.27 7.45
CA ALA A 318 12.55 -0.99 6.79
C ALA A 318 14.07 -1.27 6.71
N PRO A 319 14.56 -2.38 7.27
CA PRO A 319 15.99 -2.68 7.27
C PRO A 319 16.49 -3.00 5.85
N PRO A 320 17.77 -2.67 5.54
CA PRO A 320 18.38 -3.09 4.28
C PRO A 320 18.29 -4.62 4.11
N PRO A 321 18.13 -5.14 2.90
CA PRO A 321 18.25 -4.44 1.61
C PRO A 321 16.93 -3.85 1.08
N ASN A 322 15.85 -3.81 1.84
CA ASN A 322 14.55 -3.36 1.35
C ASN A 322 14.57 -1.86 1.03
N PRO A 323 14.36 -1.45 -0.24
CA PRO A 323 14.26 -0.04 -0.55
C PRO A 323 12.94 0.50 -0.01
N SER A 324 12.99 1.61 0.75
CA SER A 324 11.78 2.35 1.14
C SER A 324 11.96 3.83 0.80
N TRP A 325 10.84 4.53 0.57
CA TRP A 325 10.87 5.97 0.29
C TRP A 325 11.46 6.77 1.46
N GLY A 326 11.16 6.36 2.70
CA GLY A 326 11.72 6.97 3.89
C GLY A 326 13.24 6.76 4.02
N ALA A 327 13.76 5.59 3.63
CA ALA A 327 15.21 5.32 3.64
C ALA A 327 15.96 6.14 2.58
N ILE A 328 15.31 6.48 1.46
CA ILE A 328 15.89 7.41 0.47
C ILE A 328 15.95 8.81 1.06
N LEU A 329 14.86 9.29 1.69
CA LEU A 329 14.79 10.58 2.38
C LEU A 329 15.89 10.73 3.45
N GLN A 330 16.17 9.68 4.22
CA GLN A 330 17.24 9.69 5.21
C GLN A 330 18.60 10.04 4.59
N GLY A 331 18.88 9.51 3.37
CA GLY A 331 20.10 9.87 2.63
C GLY A 331 20.16 11.35 2.27
N GLY A 332 19.06 11.94 1.83
CA GLY A 332 18.97 13.38 1.53
C GLY A 332 19.14 14.28 2.75
N ARG A 333 18.66 13.84 3.93
CA ARG A 333 18.87 14.57 5.20
C ARG A 333 20.34 14.70 5.58
N GLN A 334 21.15 13.69 5.28
CA GLN A 334 22.57 13.69 5.63
C GLN A 334 23.38 14.64 4.73
N ASN A 335 22.90 14.93 3.52
CA ASN A 335 23.58 15.82 2.58
C ASN A 335 22.58 16.61 1.72
N HIS A 336 22.41 17.89 2.03
CA HIS A 336 21.43 18.76 1.38
C HIS A 336 21.71 19.06 -0.09
N HIS A 337 22.92 18.81 -0.58
CA HIS A 337 23.22 18.94 -2.01
C HIS A 337 22.48 17.93 -2.87
N TYR A 338 22.01 16.82 -2.27
CA TYR A 338 21.28 15.77 -2.96
C TYR A 338 19.77 15.99 -2.88
N TRP A 339 19.30 17.12 -3.40
CA TRP A 339 17.89 17.55 -3.36
C TRP A 339 16.93 16.49 -3.92
N TRP A 340 17.37 15.71 -4.92
CA TRP A 340 16.56 14.65 -5.54
C TRP A 340 16.20 13.52 -4.57
N LEU A 341 17.04 13.26 -3.55
CA LEU A 341 16.76 12.28 -2.51
C LEU A 341 15.67 12.73 -1.54
N ILE A 342 15.31 14.02 -1.59
CA ILE A 342 14.24 14.61 -0.78
C ILE A 342 13.00 14.82 -1.63
N VAL A 343 13.13 15.43 -2.81
CA VAL A 343 11.99 15.85 -3.63
C VAL A 343 11.22 14.66 -4.17
N PHE A 344 11.88 13.68 -4.78
CA PHE A 344 11.16 12.55 -5.40
C PHE A 344 10.44 11.64 -4.38
N PRO A 345 11.09 11.14 -3.32
CA PRO A 345 10.38 10.33 -2.33
C PRO A 345 9.39 11.14 -1.51
N GLY A 346 9.70 12.40 -1.19
CA GLY A 346 8.76 13.30 -0.50
C GLY A 346 7.48 13.52 -1.29
N THR A 347 7.60 13.79 -2.60
CA THR A 347 6.44 13.93 -3.50
C THR A 347 5.64 12.62 -3.61
N ALA A 348 6.32 11.47 -3.70
CA ALA A 348 5.64 10.18 -3.77
C ALA A 348 4.84 9.87 -2.49
N ILE A 349 5.43 10.12 -1.32
CA ILE A 349 4.75 9.98 -0.02
C ILE A 349 3.56 10.95 0.04
N PHE A 350 3.77 12.23 -0.26
CA PHE A 350 2.73 13.24 -0.24
C PHE A 350 1.53 12.87 -1.12
N LEU A 351 1.79 12.55 -2.39
CA LEU A 351 0.71 12.20 -3.33
C LEU A 351 -0.01 10.91 -2.91
N THR A 352 0.70 9.93 -2.34
CA THR A 352 0.09 8.69 -1.87
C THR A 352 -0.80 8.93 -0.67
N VAL A 353 -0.32 9.68 0.33
CA VAL A 353 -1.11 10.05 1.51
C VAL A 353 -2.33 10.88 1.10
N LEU A 354 -2.15 11.86 0.22
CA LEU A 354 -3.25 12.67 -0.32
C LEU A 354 -4.29 11.78 -1.03
N ALA A 355 -3.86 10.86 -1.87
CA ALA A 355 -4.78 9.97 -2.58
C ALA A 355 -5.60 9.07 -1.63
N TYR A 356 -5.00 8.50 -0.60
CA TYR A 356 -5.74 7.71 0.39
C TYR A 356 -6.70 8.55 1.23
N ASN A 357 -6.33 9.80 1.57
CA ASN A 357 -7.22 10.73 2.26
C ASN A 357 -8.42 11.10 1.39
N LEU A 358 -8.20 11.47 0.13
CA LEU A 358 -9.26 11.77 -0.83
C LEU A 358 -10.15 10.56 -1.13
N LEU A 359 -9.58 9.35 -1.12
CA LEU A 359 -10.35 8.10 -1.22
C LEU A 359 -11.25 7.92 0.01
N GLY A 360 -10.72 8.16 1.22
CA GLY A 360 -11.48 8.08 2.48
C GLY A 360 -12.64 9.07 2.52
N GLU A 361 -12.40 10.33 2.14
CA GLU A 361 -13.43 11.36 1.99
C GLU A 361 -14.49 10.96 0.95
N GLY A 362 -14.06 10.47 -0.22
CA GLY A 362 -14.96 9.99 -1.26
C GLY A 362 -15.86 8.83 -0.80
N ILE A 363 -15.32 7.89 -0.02
CA ILE A 363 -16.10 6.81 0.61
C ILE A 363 -17.09 7.40 1.61
N GLN A 364 -16.65 8.29 2.47
CA GLN A 364 -17.51 8.92 3.48
C GLN A 364 -18.70 9.63 2.83
N GLU A 365 -18.45 10.48 1.87
CA GLU A 365 -19.52 11.25 1.20
C GLU A 365 -20.46 10.37 0.38
N SER A 366 -19.97 9.32 -0.26
CA SER A 366 -20.80 8.40 -1.05
C SER A 366 -21.67 7.47 -0.20
N THR A 367 -21.31 7.29 1.06
CA THR A 367 -22.04 6.42 2.00
C THR A 367 -22.93 7.18 2.97
N ASP A 368 -22.86 8.52 3.03
CA ASP A 368 -23.72 9.34 3.90
C ASP A 368 -25.12 9.49 3.30
N PRO A 369 -26.17 8.96 3.98
CA PRO A 369 -27.55 9.09 3.50
C PRO A 369 -28.07 10.53 3.45
N ARG A 370 -27.47 11.44 4.25
CA ARG A 370 -27.88 12.84 4.34
C ARG A 370 -27.49 13.66 3.12
N LEU A 371 -26.47 13.22 2.40
CA LEU A 371 -25.99 13.83 1.15
C LEU A 371 -26.69 13.26 -0.09
N ARG A 372 -27.67 12.38 0.09
CA ARG A 372 -28.55 11.91 -0.97
C ARG A 372 -29.58 12.99 -1.23
N GLU A 373 -29.23 14.00 -2.03
CA GLU A 373 -30.22 14.92 -2.56
C GLU A 373 -31.27 14.13 -3.35
N PRO A 374 -32.57 14.30 -3.06
CA PRO A 374 -33.60 13.75 -3.92
C PRO A 374 -33.57 14.55 -5.23
N GLY A 375 -33.08 13.91 -6.31
CA GLY A 375 -33.30 14.33 -7.69
C GLY A 375 -32.87 15.75 -8.08
N LYS A 376 -31.65 15.91 -8.56
CA LYS A 376 -31.35 16.80 -9.69
C LYS A 376 -30.87 16.00 -10.87
#